data_b117e364390c7a086aac8d7f288f7de5
#
_entry.id   b117e364390c7a086aac8d7f288f7de5
#
_cell.length_a   1.000
_cell.length_b   1.000
_cell.length_c   1.000
_cell.angle_alpha   90.00
_cell.angle_beta   90.00
_cell.angle_gamma   90.00
#
_symmetry.space_group_name_H-M   'P 1'
#
loop_
_entity.id
_entity.type
_entity.pdbx_description
1 polymer ?
#
loop_
_entity_poly.entity_id
_entity_poly.type
_entity_poly.pdbx_seq_one_letter_code
_entity_poly.pdbx_strand_id
1 'polypeptide(L)'
;MMPSSLDRLVHSIEILLIGVEMNVNRKSINPIGSMITIRQVKAARALLGWSQSDLAVRSGISEPTIARLESLDGELGGRANTAEKIRAALESAGIDFIFENGGGAGVRLRKKLQRRR
;
A
#
# COMPACT_ATOMS: atom_id res chain seq x y z
N MET A 1 35.74 -27.28 0.53
CA MET A 1 35.41 -27.15 0.05
C MET A 1 34.22 -27.34 0.17
N MET A 2 33.77 -27.84 0.25
CA MET A 2 32.73 -27.98 0.31
C MET A 2 32.06 -27.23 1.18
N PRO A 3 32.56 -26.84 2.05
CA PRO A 3 31.94 -25.92 2.80
C PRO A 3 31.37 -24.85 1.99
N SER A 4 31.99 -24.51 0.98
CA SER A 4 31.44 -23.46 0.21
C SER A 4 30.13 -23.88 -0.38
N SER A 5 30.02 -25.11 -0.70
CA SER A 5 28.80 -25.58 -1.24
C SER A 5 27.75 -25.57 -0.20
N LEU A 6 28.07 -25.94 0.97
CA LEU A 6 27.15 -25.95 2.03
C LEU A 6 26.73 -24.54 2.36
N ASP A 7 27.65 -23.68 2.36
CA ASP A 7 27.35 -22.30 2.61
C ASP A 7 26.40 -21.78 1.61
N ARG A 8 26.61 -22.10 0.40
CA ARG A 8 25.74 -21.64 -0.59
C ARG A 8 24.37 -22.19 -0.41
N LEU A 9 24.28 -23.38 0.01
CA LEU A 9 23.01 -23.98 0.19
C LEU A 9 22.28 -23.32 1.30
N VAL A 10 22.91 -23.13 2.41
CA VAL A 10 22.29 -22.48 3.50
C VAL A 10 21.91 -21.08 3.13
N HIS A 11 22.79 -20.44 2.45
CA HIS A 11 22.55 -19.13 2.02
C HIS A 11 21.36 -19.06 1.10
N SER A 12 21.25 -19.99 0.22
CA SER A 12 20.12 -20.01 -0.66
C SER A 12 18.83 -20.17 0.06
N ILE A 13 18.82 -21.01 1.04
CA ILE A 13 17.62 -21.21 1.78
C ILE A 13 17.25 -19.95 2.50
N GLU A 14 18.20 -19.32 3.07
CA GLU A 14 17.94 -18.10 3.77
C GLU A 14 17.44 -17.04 2.84
N ILE A 15 18.04 -16.97 1.72
CA ILE A 15 17.64 -16.00 0.75
C ILE A 15 16.25 -16.26 0.29
N LEU A 16 15.89 -17.50 0.16
CA LEU A 16 14.59 -17.83 -0.24
C LEU A 16 13.61 -17.38 0.78
N LEU A 17 13.84 -17.65 2.01
CA LEU A 17 12.95 -17.24 3.03
C LEU A 17 12.90 -15.74 3.13
N ILE A 18 14.03 -15.17 3.12
CA ILE A 18 14.10 -13.74 3.21
C ILE A 18 13.49 -13.09 2.01
N GLY A 19 13.68 -13.70 0.87
CA GLY A 19 13.11 -13.15 -0.31
C GLY A 19 11.61 -13.09 -0.26
N VAL A 20 11.02 -14.10 0.25
CA VAL A 20 9.60 -14.13 0.37
C VAL A 20 9.18 -13.06 1.34
N GLU A 21 9.87 -12.97 2.43
CA GLU A 21 9.54 -11.98 3.39
C GLU A 21 9.78 -10.60 2.88
N MET A 22 10.83 -10.45 2.15
CA MET A 22 11.13 -9.18 1.65
C MET A 22 10.15 -8.71 0.65
N ASN A 23 9.64 -9.61 -0.11
CA ASN A 23 8.64 -9.24 -1.05
C ASN A 23 7.44 -8.72 -0.36
N VAL A 24 7.06 -9.35 0.68
CA VAL A 24 5.95 -8.89 1.43
C VAL A 24 6.29 -7.59 2.07
N ASN A 25 7.45 -7.54 2.63
CA ASN A 25 7.85 -6.35 3.30
C ASN A 25 7.93 -5.17 2.42
N ARG A 26 8.38 -5.38 1.22
CA ARG A 26 8.55 -4.30 0.37
C ARG A 26 7.31 -3.59 0.17
N LYS A 27 6.25 -4.27 0.11
CA LYS A 27 5.07 -3.64 -0.07
C LYS A 27 4.42 -3.30 1.17
N SER A 28 4.41 -4.08 2.11
CA SER A 28 3.71 -3.79 3.29
C SER A 28 4.56 -3.67 4.42
N ILE A 29 5.58 -2.98 4.26
CA ILE A 29 6.45 -2.82 5.26
C ILE A 29 5.97 -2.01 6.34
N ASN A 30 4.80 -1.61 6.38
CA ASN A 30 4.35 -0.85 7.46
C ASN A 30 4.34 -1.61 8.70
N PRO A 31 4.78 -1.11 9.78
CA PRO A 31 4.71 -1.78 11.04
C PRO A 31 3.27 -1.95 11.41
N ILE A 32 3.02 -2.83 12.30
CA ILE A 32 1.71 -3.04 12.77
C ILE A 32 1.21 -1.76 13.32
N GLY A 33 0.06 -1.36 12.97
CA GLY A 33 -0.48 -0.13 13.40
C GLY A 33 -0.29 1.00 12.44
N SER A 34 0.54 0.79 11.44
CA SER A 34 0.74 1.81 10.46
C SER A 34 -0.28 1.69 9.41
N MET A 35 -1.49 2.00 9.71
CA MET A 35 -2.55 1.90 8.76
C MET A 35 -2.74 3.23 8.08
N ILE A 36 -3.30 3.19 6.91
CA ILE A 36 -3.56 4.45 6.23
C ILE A 36 -4.73 5.11 6.89
N THR A 37 -4.77 6.41 6.79
CA THR A 37 -5.82 7.17 7.43
C THR A 37 -6.86 7.59 6.41
N ILE A 38 -8.00 7.97 6.92
CA ILE A 38 -9.07 8.46 6.06
C ILE A 38 -8.60 9.67 5.27
N ARG A 39 -7.82 10.52 5.91
CA ARG A 39 -7.33 11.71 5.22
C ARG A 39 -6.37 11.35 4.11
N GLN A 40 -5.58 10.32 4.30
CA GLN A 40 -4.70 9.87 3.23
C GLN A 40 -5.51 9.36 2.04
N VAL A 41 -6.61 8.68 2.30
CA VAL A 41 -7.45 8.19 1.22
C VAL A 41 -8.05 9.37 0.46
N LYS A 42 -8.53 10.36 1.18
CA LYS A 42 -9.12 11.53 0.53
C LYS A 42 -8.07 12.29 -0.27
N ALA A 43 -6.89 12.42 0.28
CA ALA A 43 -5.81 13.11 -0.40
C ALA A 43 -5.41 12.35 -1.65
N ALA A 44 -5.38 11.03 -1.56
CA ALA A 44 -5.01 10.21 -2.70
C ALA A 44 -6.02 10.37 -3.82
N ARG A 45 -7.29 10.37 -3.46
CA ARG A 45 -8.32 10.59 -4.48
C ARG A 45 -8.14 11.95 -5.13
N ALA A 46 -7.84 12.95 -4.33
CA ALA A 46 -7.65 14.29 -4.86
C ALA A 46 -6.48 14.32 -5.84
N LEU A 47 -5.41 13.66 -5.48
CA LEU A 47 -4.24 13.62 -6.35
C LEU A 47 -4.56 12.93 -7.66
N LEU A 48 -5.40 11.94 -7.63
CA LEU A 48 -5.75 11.20 -8.83
C LEU A 48 -6.90 11.84 -9.60
N GLY A 49 -7.57 12.79 -8.99
CA GLY A 49 -8.73 13.37 -9.60
C GLY A 49 -9.90 12.42 -9.61
N TRP A 50 -9.95 11.53 -8.64
CA TRP A 50 -11.01 10.53 -8.57
C TRP A 50 -12.14 10.98 -7.67
N SER A 51 -13.34 10.67 -8.09
CA SER A 51 -14.50 10.87 -7.24
C SER A 51 -14.63 9.66 -6.32
N GLN A 52 -15.55 9.71 -5.39
CA GLN A 52 -15.83 8.55 -4.57
C GLN A 52 -16.33 7.40 -5.44
N SER A 53 -17.06 7.75 -6.47
CA SER A 53 -17.56 6.76 -7.37
C SER A 53 -16.42 6.06 -8.12
N ASP A 54 -15.41 6.83 -8.50
CA ASP A 54 -14.25 6.26 -9.15
C ASP A 54 -13.54 5.29 -8.23
N LEU A 55 -13.36 5.67 -7.00
CA LEU A 55 -12.71 4.79 -6.05
C LEU A 55 -13.54 3.54 -5.82
N ALA A 56 -14.85 3.70 -5.77
CA ALA A 56 -15.72 2.56 -5.58
C ALA A 56 -15.55 1.55 -6.70
N VAL A 57 -15.53 2.02 -7.91
CA VAL A 57 -15.38 1.13 -9.04
C VAL A 57 -14.04 0.44 -9.02
N ARG A 58 -12.98 1.20 -8.74
CA ARG A 58 -11.66 0.63 -8.77
C ARG A 58 -11.36 -0.29 -7.62
N SER A 59 -11.99 -0.06 -6.49
CA SER A 59 -11.70 -0.88 -5.32
C SER A 59 -12.68 -2.03 -5.15
N GLY A 60 -13.80 -1.96 -5.84
CA GLY A 60 -14.82 -2.98 -5.65
C GLY A 60 -15.62 -2.78 -4.38
N ILE A 61 -15.52 -1.61 -3.78
CA ILE A 61 -16.26 -1.27 -2.58
C ILE A 61 -17.40 -0.35 -3.01
N SER A 62 -18.56 -0.53 -2.43
CA SER A 62 -19.70 0.27 -2.85
C SER A 62 -19.49 1.74 -2.51
N GLU A 63 -20.07 2.58 -3.31
CA GLU A 63 -19.89 4.01 -3.10
C GLU A 63 -20.44 4.46 -1.76
N PRO A 64 -21.61 3.99 -1.30
CA PRO A 64 -22.08 4.39 0.01
C PRO A 64 -21.09 4.01 1.12
N THR A 65 -20.40 2.89 0.96
CA THR A 65 -19.43 2.49 1.96
C THR A 65 -18.25 3.44 1.93
N ILE A 66 -17.79 3.81 0.74
CA ILE A 66 -16.71 4.77 0.62
C ILE A 66 -17.12 6.09 1.27
N ALA A 67 -18.31 6.56 0.96
CA ALA A 67 -18.78 7.82 1.51
C ALA A 67 -18.84 7.78 3.02
N ARG A 68 -19.33 6.67 3.54
CA ARG A 68 -19.43 6.54 4.98
C ARG A 68 -18.06 6.55 5.63
N LEU A 69 -17.13 5.82 5.05
CA LEU A 69 -15.79 5.77 5.60
C LEU A 69 -15.13 7.14 5.55
N GLU A 70 -15.31 7.83 4.46
CA GLU A 70 -14.66 9.12 4.32
C GLU A 70 -15.30 10.21 5.18
N SER A 71 -16.44 9.93 5.75
CA SER A 71 -17.05 10.89 6.63
C SER A 71 -16.50 10.79 8.04
N LEU A 72 -15.69 9.76 8.29
CA LEU A 72 -15.07 9.57 9.58
C LEU A 72 -13.70 10.21 9.56
N ASP A 73 -12.94 9.95 10.59
CA ASP A 73 -11.60 10.49 10.67
C ASP A 73 -10.72 9.42 11.33
N GLY A 74 -9.44 9.63 11.29
CA GLY A 74 -8.52 8.69 11.90
C GLY A 74 -8.12 7.62 10.92
N GLU A 75 -7.84 6.45 11.46
CA GLU A 75 -7.39 5.36 10.61
C GLU A 75 -8.55 4.79 9.83
N LEU A 76 -8.23 4.30 8.66
CA LEU A 76 -9.25 3.70 7.81
C LEU A 76 -9.71 2.42 8.47
N GLY A 77 -10.88 2.45 9.02
CA GLY A 77 -11.39 1.31 9.76
C GLY A 77 -12.24 0.41 8.91
N GLY A 78 -13.17 -0.25 9.58
CA GLY A 78 -14.04 -1.15 8.89
C GLY A 78 -13.41 -2.51 8.78
N ARG A 79 -13.87 -3.29 7.83
CA ARG A 79 -13.33 -4.60 7.67
C ARG A 79 -11.97 -4.51 7.05
N ALA A 80 -11.10 -5.38 7.51
CA ALA A 80 -9.74 -5.38 7.00
C ALA A 80 -9.71 -5.52 5.49
N ASN A 81 -10.63 -6.31 4.98
CA ASN A 81 -10.69 -6.51 3.56
C ASN A 81 -11.04 -5.25 2.82
N THR A 82 -11.92 -4.45 3.38
CA THR A 82 -12.33 -3.20 2.77
C THR A 82 -11.16 -2.24 2.68
N ALA A 83 -10.45 -2.10 3.78
CA ALA A 83 -9.32 -1.19 3.80
C ALA A 83 -8.25 -1.64 2.81
N GLU A 84 -8.03 -2.92 2.74
CA GLU A 84 -7.02 -3.45 1.85
C GLU A 84 -7.40 -3.23 0.39
N LYS A 85 -8.65 -3.38 0.07
CA LYS A 85 -9.10 -3.17 -1.30
C LYS A 85 -8.97 -1.71 -1.71
N ILE A 86 -9.29 -0.83 -0.80
CA ILE A 86 -9.16 0.59 -1.08
C ILE A 86 -7.69 0.94 -1.27
N ARG A 87 -6.86 0.45 -0.38
CA ARG A 87 -5.44 0.73 -0.47
C ARG A 87 -4.86 0.18 -1.76
N ALA A 88 -5.22 -1.04 -2.11
CA ALA A 88 -4.69 -1.64 -3.33
C ALA A 88 -5.11 -0.87 -4.57
N ALA A 89 -6.33 -0.39 -4.59
CA ALA A 89 -6.80 0.37 -5.74
C ALA A 89 -6.01 1.65 -5.90
N LEU A 90 -5.75 2.32 -4.80
CA LEU A 90 -5.02 3.57 -4.87
C LEU A 90 -3.56 3.33 -5.23
N GLU A 91 -2.97 2.30 -4.66
CA GLU A 91 -1.58 1.99 -4.98
C GLU A 91 -1.44 1.59 -6.43
N SER A 92 -2.39 0.85 -6.95
CA SER A 92 -2.34 0.46 -8.34
C SER A 92 -2.42 1.67 -9.26
N ALA A 93 -3.07 2.70 -8.81
CA ALA A 93 -3.22 3.90 -9.60
C ALA A 93 -2.02 4.83 -9.48
N GLY A 94 -1.06 4.48 -8.66
CA GLY A 94 0.17 5.26 -8.57
C GLY A 94 0.37 6.00 -7.27
N ILE A 95 -0.44 5.73 -6.27
CA ILE A 95 -0.29 6.43 -5.00
C ILE A 95 0.70 5.70 -4.11
N ASP A 96 1.62 6.45 -3.55
CA ASP A 96 2.49 5.97 -2.50
C ASP A 96 1.98 6.52 -1.21
N PHE A 97 1.74 5.64 -0.24
CA PHE A 97 1.32 6.09 1.08
C PHE A 97 2.58 6.30 1.93
N ILE A 98 2.67 7.45 2.52
CA ILE A 98 3.82 7.78 3.34
C ILE A 98 3.36 7.68 4.78
N PHE A 99 3.94 6.74 5.50
CA PHE A 99 3.52 6.51 6.86
C PHE A 99 4.28 7.42 7.80
N GLU A 100 3.73 7.59 8.97
CA GLU A 100 4.33 8.45 9.95
C GLU A 100 5.75 7.97 10.25
N ASN A 101 6.70 8.82 10.09
CA ASN A 101 8.07 8.43 10.35
C ASN A 101 8.84 9.63 10.88
N GLY A 102 8.16 10.51 11.57
CA GLY A 102 8.79 11.70 12.09
C GLY A 102 8.42 12.91 11.27
N GLY A 103 7.94 12.71 10.09
CA GLY A 103 7.57 13.81 9.22
C GLY A 103 6.10 13.90 8.93
N GLY A 104 5.33 13.01 9.51
CA GLY A 104 3.91 13.01 9.29
C GLY A 104 3.50 12.09 8.16
N ALA A 105 2.28 11.63 8.22
CA ALA A 105 1.75 10.75 7.19
C ALA A 105 1.32 11.57 5.98
N GLY A 106 1.36 10.95 4.83
CA GLY A 106 0.96 11.67 3.63
C GLY A 106 0.78 10.72 2.47
N VAL A 107 0.65 11.28 1.30
CA VAL A 107 0.56 10.49 0.07
C VAL A 107 1.31 11.22 -1.02
N ARG A 108 1.72 10.46 -2.00
CA ARG A 108 2.41 11.03 -3.13
C ARG A 108 1.98 10.29 -4.37
N LEU A 109 1.75 11.01 -5.44
CA LEU A 109 1.43 10.38 -6.71
C LEU A 109 2.74 10.11 -7.40
N ARG A 110 3.04 8.83 -7.66
CA ARG A 110 4.30 8.46 -8.27
C ARG A 110 4.38 9.01 -9.67
N LYS A 111 5.56 9.45 -10.01
CA LYS A 111 5.75 9.95 -11.32
C LYS A 111 5.75 8.78 -12.27
N LYS A 112 5.00 8.89 -13.36
CA LYS A 112 4.96 7.82 -14.28
C LYS A 112 6.29 7.68 -14.92
N LEU A 113 6.74 6.47 -15.09
CA LEU A 113 7.98 6.23 -15.73
C LEU A 113 7.81 6.57 -17.18
N GLN A 114 8.56 7.51 -17.66
CA GLN A 114 8.41 7.88 -19.01
C GLN A 114 9.11 6.93 -19.91
N ARG A 115 8.46 6.48 -20.92
CA ARG A 115 9.08 5.62 -21.78
C ARG A 115 9.75 6.44 -22.65
N ARG A 116 10.76 6.35 -22.94
CA ARG A 116 11.48 7.10 -23.72
C ARG A 116 11.05 6.88 -24.91
N ARG A 117 10.76 7.40 -25.55
CA ARG A 117 10.33 7.22 -26.74
C ARG A 117 11.15 7.36 -27.51
#